data_edcf3a732685803ec6e4633dbed1af85
#
_entry.id   edcf3a732685803ec6e4633dbed1af85
#
_cell.length_a   1.000
_cell.length_b   1.000
_cell.length_c   1.000
_cell.angle_alpha   90.00
_cell.angle_beta   90.00
_cell.angle_gamma   90.00
#
_symmetry.space_group_name_H-M   'P 1'
#
loop_
_entity.id
_entity.type
_entity.pdbx_description
1 polymer ?
#
loop_
_entity_poly.entity_id
_entity_poly.type
_entity_poly.pdbx_seq_one_letter_code
_entity_poly.pdbx_strand_id
1 'polypeptide(L)'
;MIYGLILAGGKGSRLYPLSRADQPKQFLKLINDNSFLVNTVDRIVPLISRENIYVVTNRDYEDKIRNELSDIKEENIFTEPSNKETATCIGLSAVKLLKKDGDAVMVVLPSDHYIENEKNYVETLNQAVELANRRRGIVTLGIEPTRPETGYGYIEMGERISGNIATYKVARFTEKPNVEVAKDFLVKETYLWNSGMFVFRADVILREIEKYLPKMHKALMEIYKHVGEEDEERSEEHTSELQS
;
A
#
# COMPACT_ATOMS: atom_id res chain seq x y z
N MET A 1 8.55 6.92 13.82
CA MET A 1 8.90 5.48 13.56
C MET A 1 8.49 5.07 12.15
N ILE A 2 8.93 3.87 11.67
CA ILE A 2 8.53 3.30 10.37
C ILE A 2 7.44 2.25 10.61
N TYR A 3 6.37 2.31 9.82
CA TYR A 3 5.22 1.40 9.90
C TYR A 3 4.97 0.72 8.56
N GLY A 4 4.84 -0.60 8.56
CA GLY A 4 4.42 -1.37 7.40
C GLY A 4 2.90 -1.44 7.33
N LEU A 5 2.30 -1.12 6.19
CA LEU A 5 0.88 -1.28 5.94
C LEU A 5 0.67 -2.24 4.77
N ILE A 6 0.26 -3.47 5.08
CA ILE A 6 0.02 -4.51 4.08
C ILE A 6 -1.44 -4.47 3.63
N LEU A 7 -1.68 -4.25 2.35
CA LEU A 7 -3.02 -4.23 1.76
C LEU A 7 -3.43 -5.65 1.32
N ALA A 8 -4.34 -6.28 2.04
CA ALA A 8 -4.75 -7.67 1.88
C ALA A 8 -6.27 -7.86 1.64
N GLY A 9 -6.97 -6.85 1.14
CA GLY A 9 -8.43 -6.89 0.90
C GLY A 9 -8.87 -7.37 -0.49
N GLY A 10 -7.95 -7.59 -1.43
CA GLY A 10 -8.28 -7.89 -2.83
C GLY A 10 -8.82 -9.31 -3.07
N LYS A 11 -9.87 -9.45 -3.91
CA LYS A 11 -10.46 -10.76 -4.29
C LYS A 11 -9.59 -11.59 -5.27
N GLY A 12 -8.62 -10.97 -5.96
CA GLY A 12 -7.62 -11.68 -6.76
C GLY A 12 -8.14 -12.37 -8.03
N SER A 13 -9.21 -11.90 -8.65
CA SER A 13 -9.88 -12.52 -9.81
C SER A 13 -8.98 -12.83 -11.01
N ARG A 14 -7.86 -12.13 -11.16
CA ARG A 14 -6.90 -12.33 -12.28
C ARG A 14 -6.13 -13.65 -12.22
N LEU A 15 -6.05 -14.30 -11.06
CA LEU A 15 -5.37 -15.59 -10.89
C LEU A 15 -6.34 -16.78 -10.90
N TYR A 16 -7.60 -16.58 -11.34
CA TYR A 16 -8.54 -17.70 -11.51
C TYR A 16 -7.95 -18.74 -12.49
N PRO A 17 -8.06 -20.07 -12.21
CA PRO A 17 -8.81 -20.73 -11.13
C PRO A 17 -8.02 -20.94 -9.82
N LEU A 18 -6.77 -20.45 -9.72
CA LEU A 18 -5.95 -20.60 -8.50
C LEU A 18 -6.51 -19.75 -7.35
N SER A 19 -6.92 -18.50 -7.64
CA SER A 19 -7.62 -17.66 -6.68
C SER A 19 -9.13 -17.78 -6.84
N ARG A 20 -9.83 -17.87 -5.71
CA ARG A 20 -11.29 -17.96 -5.60
C ARG A 20 -11.75 -17.08 -4.43
N ALA A 21 -13.08 -16.91 -4.27
CA ALA A 21 -13.63 -16.13 -3.16
C ALA A 21 -13.27 -16.71 -1.78
N ASP A 22 -13.23 -18.04 -1.68
CA ASP A 22 -12.83 -18.77 -0.48
C ASP A 22 -11.31 -18.89 -0.31
N GLN A 23 -10.53 -18.66 -1.37
CA GLN A 23 -9.07 -18.69 -1.38
C GLN A 23 -8.50 -17.52 -2.21
N PRO A 24 -8.56 -16.28 -1.69
CA PRO A 24 -8.02 -15.12 -2.37
C PRO A 24 -6.50 -15.21 -2.58
N LYS A 25 -6.00 -14.44 -3.56
CA LYS A 25 -4.61 -14.49 -4.02
C LYS A 25 -3.56 -14.36 -2.91
N GLN A 26 -3.81 -13.53 -1.91
CA GLN A 26 -2.86 -13.28 -0.81
C GLN A 26 -2.59 -14.52 0.06
N PHE A 27 -3.49 -15.52 0.05
CA PHE A 27 -3.35 -16.77 0.78
C PHE A 27 -2.81 -17.91 -0.07
N LEU A 28 -2.49 -17.68 -1.35
CA LEU A 28 -1.90 -18.70 -2.21
C LEU A 28 -0.44 -18.94 -1.86
N LYS A 29 -0.05 -20.21 -1.84
CA LYS A 29 1.31 -20.72 -1.61
C LYS A 29 1.90 -21.19 -2.93
N LEU A 30 2.38 -20.25 -3.76
CA LEU A 30 2.84 -20.54 -5.11
C LEU A 30 4.36 -20.63 -5.25
N ILE A 31 5.11 -20.18 -4.25
CA ILE A 31 6.58 -20.03 -4.32
C ILE A 31 7.27 -20.93 -3.32
N ASN A 32 6.75 -21.00 -2.12
CA ASN A 32 7.22 -21.82 -1.02
C ASN A 32 6.02 -22.25 -0.16
N ASP A 33 6.26 -22.78 1.04
CA ASP A 33 5.22 -23.23 1.97
C ASP A 33 4.44 -22.08 2.62
N ASN A 34 4.88 -20.84 2.47
CA ASN A 34 4.21 -19.66 2.98
C ASN A 34 3.29 -19.03 1.94
N SER A 35 2.22 -18.39 2.40
CA SER A 35 1.36 -17.57 1.54
C SER A 35 2.08 -16.30 1.06
N PHE A 36 1.56 -15.66 0.02
CA PHE A 36 2.06 -14.34 -0.39
C PHE A 36 2.01 -13.32 0.74
N LEU A 37 0.98 -13.37 1.59
CA LEU A 37 0.82 -12.48 2.73
C LEU A 37 1.97 -12.67 3.74
N VAL A 38 2.23 -13.92 4.16
CA VAL A 38 3.32 -14.25 5.09
C VAL A 38 4.66 -13.86 4.50
N ASN A 39 4.92 -14.21 3.23
CA ASN A 39 6.15 -13.82 2.53
C ASN A 39 6.33 -12.29 2.46
N THR A 40 5.24 -11.52 2.32
CA THR A 40 5.31 -10.05 2.29
C THR A 40 5.66 -9.48 3.65
N VAL A 41 5.09 -10.01 4.74
CA VAL A 41 5.41 -9.63 6.11
C VAL A 41 6.86 -9.98 6.43
N ASP A 42 7.28 -11.24 6.22
CA ASP A 42 8.62 -11.72 6.57
C ASP A 42 9.73 -10.94 5.86
N ARG A 43 9.50 -10.58 4.60
CA ARG A 43 10.42 -9.82 3.75
C ARG A 43 10.78 -8.45 4.33
N ILE A 44 9.85 -7.78 5.00
CA ILE A 44 10.08 -6.42 5.53
C ILE A 44 10.51 -6.40 7.00
N VAL A 45 10.48 -7.52 7.71
CA VAL A 45 10.93 -7.61 9.11
C VAL A 45 12.35 -7.07 9.34
N PRO A 46 13.32 -7.23 8.42
CA PRO A 46 14.64 -6.62 8.60
C PRO A 46 14.64 -5.09 8.65
N LEU A 47 13.62 -4.44 8.10
CA LEU A 47 13.44 -2.98 8.09
C LEU A 47 12.43 -2.49 9.14
N ILE A 48 11.36 -3.25 9.37
CA ILE A 48 10.22 -2.85 10.19
C ILE A 48 9.90 -3.97 11.18
N SER A 49 10.02 -3.70 12.48
CA SER A 49 9.68 -4.72 13.48
C SER A 49 8.20 -5.13 13.39
N ARG A 50 7.90 -6.40 13.68
CA ARG A 50 6.56 -6.98 13.55
C ARG A 50 5.48 -6.21 14.30
N GLU A 51 5.81 -5.63 15.44
CA GLU A 51 4.92 -4.79 16.25
C GLU A 51 4.46 -3.51 15.52
N ASN A 52 5.19 -3.07 14.49
CA ASN A 52 4.89 -1.91 13.65
C ASN A 52 4.34 -2.30 12.26
N ILE A 53 4.01 -3.58 12.05
CA ILE A 53 3.36 -4.05 10.83
C ILE A 53 1.86 -4.10 11.06
N TYR A 54 1.12 -3.48 10.15
CA TYR A 54 -0.34 -3.42 10.12
C TYR A 54 -0.84 -4.09 8.84
N VAL A 55 -2.00 -4.74 8.94
CA VAL A 55 -2.64 -5.39 7.80
C VAL A 55 -4.03 -4.82 7.63
N VAL A 56 -4.35 -4.36 6.43
CA VAL A 56 -5.70 -3.92 6.07
C VAL A 56 -6.36 -5.01 5.24
N THR A 57 -7.52 -5.45 5.68
CA THR A 57 -8.30 -6.49 5.02
C THR A 57 -9.79 -6.18 5.03
N ASN A 58 -10.60 -7.00 4.38
CA ASN A 58 -12.04 -6.98 4.56
C ASN A 58 -12.46 -7.96 5.66
N ARG A 59 -13.69 -7.80 6.15
CA ARG A 59 -14.26 -8.62 7.24
C ARG A 59 -14.27 -10.12 6.91
N ASP A 60 -14.46 -10.49 5.62
CA ASP A 60 -14.52 -11.90 5.19
C ASP A 60 -13.19 -12.64 5.35
N TYR A 61 -12.06 -11.94 5.43
CA TYR A 61 -10.73 -12.55 5.48
C TYR A 61 -10.01 -12.34 6.81
N GLU A 62 -10.62 -11.66 7.76
CA GLU A 62 -10.00 -11.32 9.05
C GLU A 62 -9.52 -12.56 9.80
N ASP A 63 -10.37 -13.58 9.97
CA ASP A 63 -10.00 -14.83 10.66
C ASP A 63 -8.84 -15.56 9.97
N LYS A 64 -8.81 -15.54 8.63
CA LYS A 64 -7.70 -16.14 7.88
C LYS A 64 -6.40 -15.40 8.12
N ILE A 65 -6.43 -14.08 8.15
CA ILE A 65 -5.24 -13.26 8.42
C ILE A 65 -4.73 -13.51 9.84
N ARG A 66 -5.61 -13.54 10.83
CA ARG A 66 -5.26 -13.86 12.23
C ARG A 66 -4.60 -15.23 12.36
N ASN A 67 -5.10 -16.23 11.62
CA ASN A 67 -4.54 -17.58 11.63
C ASN A 67 -3.16 -17.66 10.95
N GLU A 68 -2.93 -16.92 9.86
CA GLU A 68 -1.65 -16.95 9.15
C GLU A 68 -0.59 -16.03 9.78
N LEU A 69 -1.00 -14.96 10.44
CA LEU A 69 -0.13 -13.95 11.06
C LEU A 69 -0.38 -13.89 12.58
N SER A 70 -0.33 -15.05 13.24
CA SER A 70 -0.61 -15.16 14.68
C SER A 70 0.36 -14.37 15.59
N ASP A 71 1.46 -13.90 15.04
CA ASP A 71 2.47 -13.05 15.70
C ASP A 71 2.29 -11.53 15.44
N ILE A 72 1.32 -11.15 14.60
CA ILE A 72 0.86 -9.77 14.45
C ILE A 72 -0.25 -9.51 15.48
N LYS A 73 -0.13 -8.40 16.20
CA LYS A 73 -1.12 -8.01 17.19
C LYS A 73 -2.50 -7.80 16.55
N GLU A 74 -3.54 -8.21 17.26
CA GLU A 74 -4.93 -8.04 16.84
C GLU A 74 -5.28 -6.59 16.50
N GLU A 75 -4.84 -5.65 17.33
CA GLU A 75 -5.01 -4.21 17.15
C GLU A 75 -4.34 -3.66 15.88
N ASN A 76 -3.44 -4.42 15.28
CA ASN A 76 -2.74 -4.06 14.02
C ASN A 76 -3.45 -4.64 12.78
N ILE A 77 -4.56 -5.34 12.93
CA ILE A 77 -5.38 -5.84 11.82
C ILE A 77 -6.57 -4.92 11.67
N PHE A 78 -6.55 -4.09 10.64
CA PHE A 78 -7.63 -3.15 10.33
C PHE A 78 -8.62 -3.80 9.36
N THR A 79 -9.87 -3.89 9.78
CA THR A 79 -10.95 -4.48 8.99
C THR A 79 -11.77 -3.39 8.34
N GLU A 80 -11.89 -3.43 7.03
CA GLU A 80 -12.76 -2.51 6.30
C GLU A 80 -14.20 -3.03 6.27
N PRO A 81 -15.20 -2.21 6.57
CA PRO A 81 -16.60 -2.60 6.52
C PRO A 81 -17.11 -2.89 5.09
N SER A 82 -16.42 -2.37 4.06
CA SER A 82 -16.75 -2.60 2.65
C SER A 82 -15.49 -2.56 1.80
N ASN A 83 -15.46 -3.29 0.66
CA ASN A 83 -14.35 -3.28 -0.30
C ASN A 83 -14.19 -1.86 -0.90
N LYS A 84 -13.46 -1.00 -0.23
CA LYS A 84 -13.24 0.39 -0.64
C LYS A 84 -11.93 0.56 -1.40
N GLU A 85 -11.84 1.71 -2.02
CA GLU A 85 -10.64 2.07 -2.79
C GLU A 85 -9.40 2.21 -1.88
N THR A 86 -8.24 1.91 -2.42
CA THR A 86 -6.93 1.97 -1.76
C THR A 86 -6.71 3.28 -0.97
N ALA A 87 -7.23 4.41 -1.48
CA ALA A 87 -7.08 5.71 -0.83
C ALA A 87 -7.76 5.78 0.55
N THR A 88 -8.93 5.15 0.70
CA THR A 88 -9.67 5.12 1.97
C THR A 88 -8.92 4.30 3.02
N CYS A 89 -8.42 3.10 2.63
CA CYS A 89 -7.60 2.25 3.49
C CYS A 89 -6.36 2.98 4.02
N ILE A 90 -5.65 3.62 3.10
CA ILE A 90 -4.45 4.40 3.41
C ILE A 90 -4.79 5.59 4.33
N GLY A 91 -5.87 6.31 4.02
CA GLY A 91 -6.30 7.47 4.81
C GLY A 91 -6.66 7.11 6.25
N LEU A 92 -7.45 6.05 6.44
CA LEU A 92 -7.82 5.54 7.76
C LEU A 92 -6.59 5.10 8.56
N SER A 93 -5.71 4.32 7.92
CA SER A 93 -4.47 3.88 8.56
C SER A 93 -3.56 5.07 8.91
N ALA A 94 -3.48 6.08 8.04
CA ALA A 94 -2.70 7.29 8.30
C ALA A 94 -3.22 8.07 9.51
N VAL A 95 -4.53 8.18 9.67
CA VAL A 95 -5.17 8.81 10.84
C VAL A 95 -4.80 8.09 12.12
N LYS A 96 -4.95 6.76 12.16
CA LYS A 96 -4.62 5.94 13.33
C LYS A 96 -3.13 6.02 13.69
N LEU A 97 -2.26 5.89 12.68
CA LEU A 97 -0.82 5.96 12.89
C LEU A 97 -0.34 7.36 13.28
N LEU A 98 -0.93 8.43 12.72
CA LEU A 98 -0.59 9.81 13.10
C LEU A 98 -0.96 10.11 14.55
N LYS A 99 -2.09 9.57 15.04
CA LYS A 99 -2.49 9.71 16.46
C LYS A 99 -1.51 9.00 17.39
N LYS A 100 -0.97 7.85 16.97
CA LYS A 100 0.02 7.06 17.73
C LYS A 100 1.42 7.67 17.68
N ASP A 101 1.82 8.20 16.51
CA ASP A 101 3.15 8.75 16.24
C ASP A 101 3.07 9.89 15.23
N GLY A 102 3.23 11.13 15.70
CA GLY A 102 3.18 12.33 14.84
C GLY A 102 4.23 12.36 13.72
N ASP A 103 5.27 11.52 13.81
CA ASP A 103 6.32 11.38 12.80
C ASP A 103 6.25 10.05 12.03
N ALA A 104 5.11 9.38 12.04
CA ALA A 104 4.90 8.10 11.40
C ALA A 104 5.25 8.14 9.89
N VAL A 105 6.17 7.26 9.47
CA VAL A 105 6.46 6.97 8.06
C VAL A 105 5.82 5.64 7.69
N MET A 106 4.96 5.66 6.68
CA MET A 106 4.19 4.51 6.22
C MET A 106 4.85 3.89 4.99
N VAL A 107 5.09 2.58 5.03
CA VAL A 107 5.50 1.75 3.90
C VAL A 107 4.28 0.91 3.52
N VAL A 108 3.60 1.29 2.44
CA VAL A 108 2.35 0.68 1.98
C VAL A 108 2.65 -0.33 0.89
N LEU A 109 2.28 -1.58 1.10
CA LEU A 109 2.63 -2.72 0.26
C LEU A 109 1.41 -3.57 -0.09
N PRO A 110 1.22 -3.94 -1.38
CA PRO A 110 0.31 -5.02 -1.75
C PRO A 110 0.81 -6.36 -1.21
N SER A 111 -0.09 -7.24 -0.83
CA SER A 111 0.19 -8.56 -0.24
C SER A 111 0.45 -9.68 -1.25
N ASP A 112 0.62 -9.38 -2.55
CA ASP A 112 0.55 -10.36 -3.63
C ASP A 112 1.72 -10.30 -4.62
N HIS A 113 2.83 -9.67 -4.22
CA HIS A 113 4.01 -9.57 -5.05
C HIS A 113 5.06 -10.65 -4.70
N TYR A 114 5.61 -11.26 -5.76
CA TYR A 114 6.85 -12.03 -5.68
C TYR A 114 8.04 -11.09 -5.86
N ILE A 115 9.03 -11.20 -4.98
CA ILE A 115 10.27 -10.44 -5.03
C ILE A 115 11.43 -11.43 -5.00
N GLU A 116 12.20 -11.49 -6.08
CA GLU A 116 13.30 -12.44 -6.23
C GLU A 116 14.51 -12.03 -5.37
N ASN A 117 14.89 -10.76 -5.40
CA ASN A 117 16.02 -10.24 -4.64
C ASN A 117 15.54 -9.42 -3.44
N GLU A 118 15.22 -10.12 -2.34
CA GLU A 118 14.68 -9.51 -1.14
C GLU A 118 15.67 -8.54 -0.47
N LYS A 119 16.97 -8.82 -0.51
CA LYS A 119 17.99 -7.92 0.07
C LYS A 119 17.98 -6.57 -0.63
N ASN A 120 18.05 -6.55 -1.95
CA ASN A 120 18.02 -5.33 -2.75
C ASN A 120 16.69 -4.59 -2.58
N TYR A 121 15.59 -5.32 -2.45
CA TYR A 121 14.27 -4.76 -2.20
C TYR A 121 14.21 -4.02 -0.86
N VAL A 122 14.71 -4.63 0.23
CA VAL A 122 14.75 -4.00 1.56
C VAL A 122 15.64 -2.76 1.56
N GLU A 123 16.80 -2.79 0.88
CA GLU A 123 17.66 -1.62 0.70
C GLU A 123 16.95 -0.50 -0.05
N THR A 124 16.18 -0.84 -1.10
CA THR A 124 15.38 0.13 -1.87
C THR A 124 14.28 0.74 -1.02
N LEU A 125 13.57 -0.07 -0.23
CA LEU A 125 12.57 0.44 0.72
C LEU A 125 13.18 1.37 1.77
N ASN A 126 14.34 1.02 2.33
CA ASN A 126 15.02 1.88 3.30
C ASN A 126 15.36 3.25 2.70
N GLN A 127 15.88 3.29 1.47
CA GLN A 127 16.15 4.56 0.78
C GLN A 127 14.88 5.34 0.44
N ALA A 128 13.79 4.65 0.10
CA ALA A 128 12.48 5.27 -0.09
C ALA A 128 11.97 5.92 1.20
N VAL A 129 12.16 5.27 2.36
CA VAL A 129 11.83 5.82 3.68
C VAL A 129 12.64 7.08 3.98
N GLU A 130 13.96 7.06 3.77
CA GLU A 130 14.82 8.22 3.96
C GLU A 130 14.40 9.38 3.05
N LEU A 131 14.09 9.08 1.79
CA LEU A 131 13.65 10.08 0.80
C LEU A 131 12.31 10.69 1.18
N ALA A 132 11.31 9.87 1.53
CA ALA A 132 9.98 10.31 1.94
C ALA A 132 10.05 11.21 3.18
N ASN A 133 10.87 10.83 4.16
CA ASN A 133 11.05 11.60 5.38
C ASN A 133 11.74 12.95 5.12
N ARG A 134 12.84 12.94 4.35
CA ARG A 134 13.62 14.14 4.05
C ARG A 134 12.88 15.12 3.12
N ARG A 135 12.22 14.63 2.08
CA ARG A 135 11.55 15.46 1.06
C ARG A 135 10.10 15.80 1.41
N ARG A 136 9.52 15.11 2.41
CA ARG A 136 8.10 15.22 2.78
C ARG A 136 7.19 15.07 1.55
N GLY A 137 7.48 14.06 0.73
CA GLY A 137 6.75 13.72 -0.48
C GLY A 137 6.29 12.27 -0.49
N ILE A 138 5.51 11.91 -1.50
CA ILE A 138 5.11 10.53 -1.76
C ILE A 138 6.15 9.88 -2.67
N VAL A 139 6.71 8.77 -2.23
CA VAL A 139 7.63 7.93 -3.02
C VAL A 139 6.88 6.70 -3.47
N THR A 140 7.04 6.31 -4.74
CA THR A 140 6.53 5.05 -5.28
C THR A 140 7.65 4.25 -5.90
N LEU A 141 7.56 2.92 -5.82
CA LEU A 141 8.49 2.01 -6.46
C LEU A 141 8.00 1.71 -7.88
N GLY A 142 8.86 1.99 -8.85
CA GLY A 142 8.62 1.65 -10.25
C GLY A 142 9.30 0.34 -10.61
N ILE A 143 8.70 -0.43 -11.50
CA ILE A 143 9.24 -1.68 -12.06
C ILE A 143 9.47 -1.49 -13.55
N GLU A 144 10.63 -1.91 -14.04
CA GLU A 144 10.97 -1.83 -15.46
C GLU A 144 10.02 -2.68 -16.30
N PRO A 145 9.35 -2.09 -17.32
CA PRO A 145 8.41 -2.82 -18.14
C PRO A 145 9.11 -3.80 -19.07
N THR A 146 8.65 -5.05 -19.09
CA THR A 146 9.15 -6.10 -19.99
C THR A 146 8.21 -6.41 -21.14
N ARG A 147 6.98 -5.86 -21.13
CA ARG A 147 5.94 -6.05 -22.14
C ARG A 147 4.93 -4.90 -22.08
N PRO A 148 4.10 -4.70 -23.13
CA PRO A 148 3.07 -3.66 -23.12
C PRO A 148 1.83 -4.11 -22.33
N GLU A 149 1.92 -4.08 -20.99
CA GLU A 149 0.86 -4.51 -20.08
C GLU A 149 -0.23 -3.43 -19.95
N THR A 150 -1.47 -3.77 -20.20
CA THR A 150 -2.62 -2.85 -20.11
C THR A 150 -3.35 -2.90 -18.78
N GLY A 151 -3.02 -3.85 -17.93
CA GLY A 151 -3.62 -4.03 -16.60
C GLY A 151 -2.91 -3.25 -15.48
N TYR A 152 -1.81 -2.54 -15.79
CA TYR A 152 -1.01 -1.79 -14.82
C TYR A 152 -1.04 -0.28 -15.08
N GLY A 153 -0.81 0.49 -14.02
CA GLY A 153 -0.46 1.90 -14.14
C GLY A 153 0.99 2.07 -14.60
N TYR A 154 1.25 3.15 -15.32
CA TYR A 154 2.59 3.55 -15.78
C TYR A 154 2.99 4.89 -15.18
N ILE A 155 4.27 4.99 -14.79
CA ILE A 155 4.90 6.18 -14.21
C ILE A 155 5.93 6.69 -15.21
N GLU A 156 5.76 7.91 -15.69
CA GLU A 156 6.77 8.59 -16.50
C GLU A 156 7.85 9.18 -15.60
N MET A 157 9.10 8.78 -15.83
CA MET A 157 10.26 9.33 -15.14
C MET A 157 10.55 10.73 -15.63
N GLY A 158 10.63 11.67 -14.71
CA GLY A 158 11.09 13.05 -14.97
C GLY A 158 12.56 13.24 -14.65
N GLU A 159 12.89 14.38 -14.05
CA GLU A 159 14.24 14.74 -13.66
C GLU A 159 14.81 13.74 -12.62
N ARG A 160 16.04 13.31 -12.85
CA ARG A 160 16.75 12.44 -11.92
C ARG A 160 17.11 13.20 -10.63
N ILE A 161 16.81 12.59 -9.51
CA ILE A 161 17.20 13.06 -8.18
C ILE A 161 18.55 12.41 -7.84
N SER A 162 19.51 13.18 -7.36
CA SER A 162 20.80 12.64 -6.93
C SER A 162 20.64 11.66 -5.75
N GLY A 163 21.30 10.52 -5.82
CA GLY A 163 21.26 9.47 -4.80
C GLY A 163 21.93 8.18 -5.29
N ASN A 164 22.10 7.20 -4.39
CA ASN A 164 22.74 5.92 -4.67
C ASN A 164 21.86 4.98 -5.51
N ILE A 165 20.54 5.06 -5.34
CA ILE A 165 19.57 4.32 -6.17
C ILE A 165 19.01 5.27 -7.24
N ALA A 166 18.66 4.71 -8.40
CA ALA A 166 18.01 5.44 -9.48
C ALA A 166 16.66 6.01 -9.01
N THR A 167 16.64 7.32 -8.78
CA THR A 167 15.50 8.05 -8.24
C THR A 167 15.14 9.21 -9.16
N TYR A 168 13.85 9.35 -9.47
CA TYR A 168 13.33 10.34 -10.42
C TYR A 168 12.13 11.07 -9.83
N LYS A 169 11.89 12.30 -10.26
CA LYS A 169 10.60 12.94 -10.08
C LYS A 169 9.57 12.20 -10.95
N VAL A 170 8.35 12.04 -10.45
CA VAL A 170 7.25 11.56 -11.30
C VAL A 170 6.80 12.71 -12.19
N ALA A 171 6.95 12.55 -13.51
CA ALA A 171 6.48 13.53 -14.48
C ALA A 171 4.98 13.36 -14.76
N ARG A 172 4.52 12.11 -14.87
CA ARG A 172 3.12 11.77 -15.14
C ARG A 172 2.79 10.36 -14.66
N PHE A 173 1.53 10.15 -14.31
CA PHE A 173 0.95 8.85 -14.04
C PHE A 173 -0.15 8.55 -15.07
N THR A 174 -0.16 7.34 -15.64
CA THR A 174 -1.17 6.89 -16.59
C THR A 174 -1.72 5.54 -16.15
N GLU A 175 -2.98 5.50 -15.77
CA GLU A 175 -3.63 4.28 -15.29
C GLU A 175 -4.15 3.46 -16.45
N LYS A 176 -3.75 2.20 -16.53
CA LYS A 176 -4.24 1.17 -17.45
C LYS A 176 -4.42 1.68 -18.89
N PRO A 177 -3.34 2.05 -19.59
CA PRO A 177 -3.41 2.57 -20.94
C PRO A 177 -3.93 1.48 -21.90
N ASN A 178 -4.39 1.87 -23.09
CA ASN A 178 -4.65 0.92 -24.16
C ASN A 178 -3.32 0.32 -24.68
N VAL A 179 -3.42 -0.74 -25.48
CA VAL A 179 -2.25 -1.50 -25.95
C VAL A 179 -1.30 -0.67 -26.82
N GLU A 180 -1.81 0.26 -27.61
CA GLU A 180 -0.99 1.13 -28.49
C GLU A 180 -0.13 2.07 -27.63
N VAL A 181 -0.74 2.72 -26.64
CA VAL A 181 -0.04 3.60 -25.69
C VAL A 181 0.96 2.80 -24.84
N ALA A 182 0.62 1.58 -24.42
CA ALA A 182 1.53 0.74 -23.66
C ALA A 182 2.77 0.31 -24.48
N LYS A 183 2.62 0.04 -25.79
CA LYS A 183 3.74 -0.21 -26.70
C LYS A 183 4.65 1.01 -26.82
N ASP A 184 4.05 2.21 -26.98
CA ASP A 184 4.82 3.46 -27.05
C ASP A 184 5.61 3.72 -25.79
N PHE A 185 5.06 3.42 -24.60
CA PHE A 185 5.75 3.56 -23.32
C PHE A 185 6.95 2.62 -23.22
N LEU A 186 6.80 1.38 -23.71
CA LEU A 186 7.89 0.39 -23.70
C LEU A 186 9.07 0.86 -24.58
N VAL A 187 8.80 1.43 -25.76
CA VAL A 187 9.84 1.91 -26.67
C VAL A 187 10.58 3.14 -26.14
N LYS A 188 9.89 3.99 -25.37
CA LYS A 188 10.48 5.23 -24.81
C LYS A 188 11.48 5.01 -23.70
N GLU A 189 11.47 3.84 -23.02
CA GLU A 189 12.34 3.50 -21.90
C GLU A 189 12.34 4.52 -20.73
N THR A 190 11.41 5.49 -20.74
CA THR A 190 11.23 6.50 -19.70
C THR A 190 10.04 6.21 -18.79
N TYR A 191 9.40 5.06 -18.97
CA TYR A 191 8.24 4.64 -18.21
C TYR A 191 8.54 3.40 -17.36
N LEU A 192 7.99 3.40 -16.16
CA LEU A 192 8.01 2.25 -15.24
C LEU A 192 6.59 1.81 -14.95
N TRP A 193 6.36 0.52 -14.67
CA TRP A 193 5.11 0.09 -14.11
C TRP A 193 4.96 0.59 -12.67
N ASN A 194 3.76 1.03 -12.31
CA ASN A 194 3.43 1.28 -10.91
C ASN A 194 3.28 -0.05 -10.17
N SER A 195 4.14 -0.30 -9.21
CA SER A 195 4.07 -1.51 -8.37
C SER A 195 2.91 -1.48 -7.35
N GLY A 196 2.28 -0.33 -7.13
CA GLY A 196 1.35 -0.14 -6.02
C GLY A 196 2.00 -0.06 -4.65
N MET A 197 3.34 0.02 -4.59
CA MET A 197 4.10 0.20 -3.37
C MET A 197 4.40 1.69 -3.17
N PHE A 198 4.09 2.20 -1.98
CA PHE A 198 4.25 3.61 -1.67
C PHE A 198 4.93 3.80 -0.32
N VAL A 199 5.72 4.88 -0.22
CA VAL A 199 6.31 5.31 1.05
C VAL A 199 6.07 6.80 1.23
N PHE A 200 5.53 7.18 2.36
CA PHE A 200 5.24 8.57 2.71
C PHE A 200 5.04 8.72 4.22
N ARG A 201 5.09 9.95 4.71
CA ARG A 201 4.69 10.27 6.09
C ARG A 201 3.16 10.34 6.18
N ALA A 202 2.61 9.95 7.32
CA ALA A 202 1.16 10.01 7.56
C ALA A 202 0.61 11.42 7.41
N ASP A 203 1.31 12.44 7.92
CA ASP A 203 0.90 13.85 7.78
C ASP A 203 0.96 14.35 6.32
N VAL A 204 1.84 13.81 5.49
CA VAL A 204 1.96 14.17 4.07
C VAL A 204 0.77 13.63 3.30
N ILE A 205 0.45 12.35 3.44
CA ILE A 205 -0.69 11.78 2.69
C ILE A 205 -2.02 12.42 3.11
N LEU A 206 -2.22 12.74 4.38
CA LEU A 206 -3.44 13.41 4.83
C LEU A 206 -3.58 14.83 4.25
N ARG A 207 -2.48 15.59 4.08
CA ARG A 207 -2.50 16.87 3.37
C ARG A 207 -2.85 16.73 1.89
N GLU A 208 -2.35 15.70 1.22
CA GLU A 208 -2.72 15.44 -0.18
C GLU A 208 -4.20 15.02 -0.29
N ILE A 209 -4.70 14.21 0.66
CA ILE A 209 -6.12 13.87 0.75
C ILE A 209 -6.97 15.13 1.00
N GLU A 210 -6.55 16.04 1.87
CA GLU A 210 -7.24 17.32 2.10
C GLU A 210 -7.38 18.11 0.80
N LYS A 211 -6.30 18.20 0.03
CA LYS A 211 -6.24 18.97 -1.20
C LYS A 211 -7.08 18.40 -2.34
N TYR A 212 -7.04 17.09 -2.53
CA TYR A 212 -7.64 16.43 -3.70
C TYR A 212 -8.96 15.70 -3.41
N LEU A 213 -9.19 15.31 -2.15
CA LEU A 213 -10.35 14.55 -1.69
C LEU A 213 -10.94 15.18 -0.40
N PRO A 214 -11.35 16.47 -0.43
CA PRO A 214 -11.70 17.20 0.79
C PRO A 214 -12.86 16.60 1.59
N LYS A 215 -13.81 15.94 0.93
CA LYS A 215 -14.91 15.24 1.62
C LYS A 215 -14.37 14.07 2.44
N MET A 216 -13.47 13.27 1.87
CA MET A 216 -12.81 12.15 2.55
C MET A 216 -11.95 12.66 3.71
N HIS A 217 -11.18 13.72 3.52
CA HIS A 217 -10.40 14.33 4.59
C HIS A 217 -11.25 14.74 5.78
N LYS A 218 -12.40 15.40 5.52
CA LYS A 218 -13.32 15.79 6.59
C LYS A 218 -13.78 14.59 7.41
N ALA A 219 -14.15 13.49 6.76
CA ALA A 219 -14.57 12.25 7.44
C ALA A 219 -13.41 11.62 8.24
N LEU A 220 -12.21 11.56 7.65
CA LEU A 220 -11.03 11.05 8.33
C LEU A 220 -10.66 11.88 9.57
N MET A 221 -10.84 13.20 9.54
CA MET A 221 -10.58 14.06 10.69
C MET A 221 -11.63 13.93 11.80
N GLU A 222 -12.87 13.56 11.47
CA GLU A 222 -13.83 13.16 12.51
C GLU A 222 -13.39 11.86 13.19
N ILE A 223 -12.96 10.84 12.44
CA ILE A 223 -12.40 9.62 13.03
C ILE A 223 -11.18 9.93 13.90
N TYR A 224 -10.27 10.81 13.42
CA TYR A 224 -9.08 11.21 14.19
C TYR A 224 -9.40 11.69 15.61
N LYS A 225 -10.52 12.37 15.81
CA LYS A 225 -10.94 12.85 17.13
C LYS A 225 -11.27 11.69 18.07
N HIS A 226 -11.86 10.62 17.53
CA HIS A 226 -12.36 9.46 18.30
C HIS A 226 -11.44 8.26 18.33
N VAL A 227 -10.29 8.29 17.62
CA VAL A 227 -9.30 7.21 17.68
C VAL A 227 -8.86 6.97 19.12
N GLY A 228 -9.01 5.72 19.60
CA GLY A 228 -8.70 5.28 20.96
C GLY A 228 -9.82 5.54 21.99
N GLU A 229 -11.02 5.96 21.58
CA GLU A 229 -12.21 6.07 22.39
C GLU A 229 -13.16 4.87 22.15
N GLU A 230 -14.07 4.59 23.08
CA GLU A 230 -15.04 3.47 22.97
C GLU A 230 -15.97 3.56 21.72
N ASP A 231 -16.10 4.75 21.13
CA ASP A 231 -16.95 5.04 19.96
C ASP A 231 -16.19 5.00 18.60
N GLU A 232 -14.96 4.48 18.55
CA GLU A 232 -14.13 4.45 17.34
C GLU A 232 -14.81 3.71 16.17
N GLU A 233 -15.34 2.51 16.41
CA GLU A 233 -16.02 1.70 15.38
C GLU A 233 -17.22 2.42 14.76
N ARG A 234 -17.99 3.15 15.57
CA ARG A 234 -19.16 3.90 15.09
C ARG A 234 -18.77 5.09 14.20
N SER A 235 -17.63 5.72 14.46
CA SER A 235 -17.10 6.80 13.62
C SER A 235 -16.61 6.28 12.25
N GLU A 236 -16.09 5.06 12.19
CA GLU A 236 -15.63 4.42 10.96
C GLU A 236 -16.80 4.03 10.05
N GLU A 237 -17.93 3.58 10.60
CA GLU A 237 -19.14 3.28 9.84
C GLU A 237 -19.73 4.52 9.13
N HIS A 238 -19.73 5.68 9.78
CA HIS A 238 -20.19 6.94 9.18
C HIS A 238 -19.33 7.39 8.00
N THR A 239 -18.05 7.05 7.96
CA THR A 239 -17.18 7.35 6.81
C THR A 239 -17.60 6.56 5.57
N SER A 240 -18.25 5.42 5.76
CA SER A 240 -18.75 4.60 4.66
C SER A 240 -19.94 5.20 3.93
N GLU A 241 -20.76 6.01 4.58
CA GLU A 241 -21.93 6.64 3.98
C GLU A 241 -21.62 7.90 3.16
N LEU A 242 -20.47 8.56 3.41
CA LEU A 242 -20.10 9.80 2.74
C LEU A 242 -19.50 9.62 1.33
N GLN A 243 -19.39 8.39 0.84
CA GLN A 243 -18.84 8.06 -0.48
C GLN A 243 -19.89 7.54 -1.49
N SER A 244 -21.18 7.54 -1.12
CA SER A 244 -22.30 7.20 -2.02
C SER A 244 -22.80 8.43 -2.80
#